data_a1f41d54dadb15d9fde4055a7389644b
#
_entry.id   a1f41d54dadb15d9fde4055a7389644b
#
_cell.length_a   1.000
_cell.length_b   1.000
_cell.length_c   1.000
_cell.angle_alpha   90.00
_cell.angle_beta   90.00
_cell.angle_gamma   90.00
#
_symmetry.space_group_name_H-M   'P 1'
#
loop_
_entity.id
_entity.type
_entity.pdbx_description
1 polymer ?
#
loop_
_entity_poly.entity_id
_entity_poly.type
_entity_poly.pdbx_seq_one_letter_code
_entity_poly.pdbx_strand_id
1 'polypeptide(L)'
;MDKTECWLQWAVELQSLAQAGLTYGKDVYDKERYERIRDISAEMVSHMTDIPFVRVKELFCNESGYQTPKLDTRAAIFEDEKILLVHENNGKWSLPGGWVDVNVSVGENVVKEVREEAGLDVVVEKVIAVQDRAKHNLPIYAYGICKIFVQCSVVGGQFEENIETTEYRYFSMDELPELATEKNTKEQIK
;
A
#
# COMPACT_ATOMS: atom_id res chain seq x y z
N MET A 1 -13.04 12.30 9.74
CA MET A 1 -11.60 12.19 9.98
C MET A 1 -11.35 12.46 11.47
N ASP A 2 -10.79 11.49 12.17
CA ASP A 2 -10.47 11.66 13.58
C ASP A 2 -9.36 12.71 13.76
N LYS A 3 -9.31 13.36 14.94
CA LYS A 3 -8.27 14.37 15.24
C LYS A 3 -6.85 13.78 15.10
N THR A 4 -6.66 12.55 15.51
CA THR A 4 -5.38 11.82 15.42
C THR A 4 -4.95 11.62 13.97
N GLU A 5 -5.89 11.31 13.08
CA GLU A 5 -5.62 11.16 11.64
C GLU A 5 -5.17 12.48 11.01
N CYS A 6 -5.77 13.63 11.40
CA CYS A 6 -5.33 14.94 10.93
C CYS A 6 -3.89 15.26 11.34
N TRP A 7 -3.52 14.99 12.58
CA TRP A 7 -2.17 15.24 13.07
C TRP A 7 -1.12 14.42 12.34
N LEU A 8 -1.41 13.13 12.08
CA LEU A 8 -0.51 12.27 11.30
C LEU A 8 -0.36 12.77 9.86
N GLN A 9 -1.44 13.17 9.20
CA GLN A 9 -1.39 13.73 7.86
C GLN A 9 -0.54 15.01 7.80
N TRP A 10 -0.70 15.91 8.76
CA TRP A 10 0.14 17.12 8.83
C TRP A 10 1.62 16.80 9.08
N ALA A 11 1.91 15.82 9.93
CA ALA A 11 3.28 15.38 10.14
C ALA A 11 3.89 14.82 8.84
N VAL A 12 3.16 13.98 8.11
CA VAL A 12 3.57 13.44 6.80
C VAL A 12 3.81 14.55 5.79
N GLU A 13 2.90 15.54 5.71
CA GLU A 13 3.04 16.68 4.80
C GLU A 13 4.27 17.53 5.14
N LEU A 14 4.47 17.87 6.42
CA LEU A 14 5.64 18.62 6.88
C LEU A 14 6.95 17.89 6.58
N GLN A 15 6.99 16.57 6.80
CA GLN A 15 8.14 15.73 6.45
C GLN A 15 8.43 15.77 4.95
N SER A 16 7.41 15.63 4.11
CA SER A 16 7.56 15.66 2.66
C SER A 16 8.10 17.00 2.16
N LEU A 17 7.57 18.12 2.67
CA LEU A 17 8.06 19.47 2.35
C LEU A 17 9.50 19.66 2.79
N ALA A 18 9.84 19.24 4.02
CA ALA A 18 11.20 19.35 4.55
C ALA A 18 12.19 18.51 3.74
N GLN A 19 11.83 17.27 3.40
CA GLN A 19 12.68 16.39 2.59
C GLN A 19 12.99 16.99 1.20
N ALA A 20 11.97 17.52 0.52
CA ALA A 20 12.14 18.21 -0.76
C ALA A 20 13.04 19.45 -0.60
N GLY A 21 12.80 20.27 0.43
CA GLY A 21 13.60 21.45 0.72
C GLY A 21 15.07 21.14 1.03
N LEU A 22 15.33 20.10 1.81
CA LEU A 22 16.70 19.64 2.12
C LEU A 22 17.45 19.13 0.87
N THR A 23 16.72 18.50 -0.04
CA THR A 23 17.31 17.93 -1.26
C THR A 23 17.59 19.00 -2.32
N TYR A 24 16.63 19.89 -2.58
CA TYR A 24 16.69 20.83 -3.69
C TYR A 24 17.06 22.26 -3.27
N GLY A 25 16.91 22.61 -2.00
CA GLY A 25 17.28 23.92 -1.46
C GLY A 25 18.79 24.16 -1.56
N LYS A 26 19.16 25.38 -1.96
CA LYS A 26 20.57 25.78 -2.11
C LYS A 26 21.06 26.62 -0.95
N ASP A 27 20.19 27.41 -0.36
CA ASP A 27 20.51 28.30 0.74
C ASP A 27 20.72 27.54 2.05
N VAL A 28 21.80 27.86 2.78
CA VAL A 28 22.15 27.18 4.02
C VAL A 28 21.16 27.39 5.14
N TYR A 29 20.61 28.63 5.22
CA TYR A 29 19.64 29.00 6.25
C TYR A 29 18.27 28.33 5.98
N ASP A 30 17.92 28.17 4.71
CA ASP A 30 16.70 27.42 4.35
C ASP A 30 16.85 25.95 4.69
N LYS A 31 18.01 25.33 4.47
CA LYS A 31 18.28 23.96 4.88
C LYS A 31 18.15 23.76 6.39
N GLU A 32 18.68 24.68 7.19
CA GLU A 32 18.52 24.66 8.66
C GLU A 32 17.03 24.71 9.06
N ARG A 33 16.23 25.54 8.38
CA ARG A 33 14.77 25.62 8.61
C ARG A 33 14.08 24.31 8.22
N TYR A 34 14.44 23.71 7.09
CA TYR A 34 13.87 22.42 6.66
C TYR A 34 14.26 21.29 7.62
N GLU A 35 15.49 21.28 8.14
CA GLU A 35 15.87 20.32 9.18
C GLU A 35 14.99 20.48 10.43
N ARG A 36 14.74 21.73 10.85
CA ARG A 36 13.86 21.98 12.00
C ARG A 36 12.40 21.55 11.71
N ILE A 37 11.88 21.82 10.53
CA ILE A 37 10.52 21.36 10.12
C ILE A 37 10.45 19.84 10.16
N ARG A 38 11.47 19.14 9.66
CA ARG A 38 11.55 17.67 9.71
C ARG A 38 11.57 17.16 11.15
N ASP A 39 12.32 17.79 12.02
CA ASP A 39 12.38 17.42 13.43
C ASP A 39 11.02 17.64 14.13
N ILE A 40 10.34 18.75 13.86
CA ILE A 40 8.98 19.01 14.38
C ILE A 40 8.01 17.92 13.92
N SER A 41 8.06 17.51 12.65
CA SER A 41 7.19 16.45 12.16
C SER A 41 7.46 15.11 12.84
N ALA A 42 8.72 14.77 13.09
CA ALA A 42 9.09 13.57 13.84
C ALA A 42 8.70 13.66 15.34
N GLU A 43 8.83 14.84 15.96
CA GLU A 43 8.33 15.10 17.31
C GLU A 43 6.81 14.89 17.40
N MET A 44 6.04 15.39 16.42
CA MET A 44 4.59 15.17 16.35
C MET A 44 4.24 13.68 16.34
N VAL A 45 4.88 12.89 15.48
CA VAL A 45 4.65 11.43 15.43
C VAL A 45 5.07 10.75 16.73
N SER A 46 6.20 11.15 17.32
CA SER A 46 6.66 10.62 18.62
C SER A 46 5.68 10.91 19.75
N HIS A 47 5.07 12.10 19.77
CA HIS A 47 4.05 12.46 20.77
C HIS A 47 2.70 11.77 20.55
N MET A 48 2.42 11.31 19.35
CA MET A 48 1.19 10.57 19.02
C MET A 48 1.32 9.06 19.22
N THR A 49 2.53 8.58 19.41
CA THR A 49 2.86 7.18 19.55
C THR A 49 3.80 7.00 20.76
N ASP A 50 3.97 5.78 21.24
CA ASP A 50 4.96 5.48 22.28
C ASP A 50 6.38 5.24 21.69
N ILE A 51 6.62 5.67 20.45
CA ILE A 51 7.91 5.47 19.77
C ILE A 51 8.84 6.64 20.08
N PRO A 52 10.07 6.39 20.59
CA PRO A 52 11.03 7.45 20.87
C PRO A 52 11.38 8.27 19.62
N PHE A 53 11.58 9.59 19.78
CA PHE A 53 11.89 10.54 18.70
C PHE A 53 13.00 10.05 17.75
N VAL A 54 14.11 9.55 18.30
CA VAL A 54 15.23 9.06 17.48
C VAL A 54 14.78 7.92 16.56
N ARG A 55 13.97 7.00 17.08
CA ARG A 55 13.46 5.88 16.29
C ARG A 55 12.45 6.33 15.24
N VAL A 56 11.60 7.31 15.57
CA VAL A 56 10.70 7.92 14.57
C VAL A 56 11.51 8.56 13.46
N LYS A 57 12.55 9.34 13.80
CA LYS A 57 13.41 10.00 12.80
C LYS A 57 14.10 9.00 11.88
N GLU A 58 14.60 7.88 12.41
CA GLU A 58 15.19 6.80 11.61
C GLU A 58 14.21 6.13 10.65
N LEU A 59 12.96 5.95 11.05
CA LEU A 59 11.96 5.23 10.25
C LEU A 59 11.18 6.15 9.29
N PHE A 60 10.94 7.38 9.71
CA PHE A 60 10.05 8.33 9.05
C PHE A 60 10.80 9.33 8.16
N CYS A 61 12.07 9.61 8.49
CA CYS A 61 12.89 10.61 7.81
C CYS A 61 14.10 9.99 7.08
N ASN A 62 14.00 8.74 6.66
CA ASN A 62 15.12 7.96 6.13
C ASN A 62 15.32 8.07 4.61
N GLU A 63 14.44 8.76 3.91
CA GLU A 63 14.53 8.97 2.47
C GLU A 63 15.12 10.34 2.12
N SER A 64 15.61 10.47 0.90
CA SER A 64 16.06 11.72 0.28
C SER A 64 15.35 11.92 -1.07
N GLY A 65 15.33 13.15 -1.57
CA GLY A 65 14.65 13.48 -2.82
C GLY A 65 13.18 13.87 -2.61
N TYR A 66 12.42 13.84 -3.69
CA TYR A 66 10.98 14.11 -3.63
C TYR A 66 10.26 12.85 -3.16
N GLN A 67 9.51 12.95 -2.08
CA GLN A 67 8.77 11.83 -1.53
C GLN A 67 7.56 11.49 -2.42
N THR A 68 7.48 10.23 -2.83
CA THR A 68 6.38 9.71 -3.66
C THR A 68 5.67 8.57 -2.94
N PRO A 69 4.39 8.29 -3.26
CA PRO A 69 3.71 7.11 -2.76
C PRO A 69 4.42 5.83 -3.23
N LYS A 70 4.45 4.82 -2.38
CA LYS A 70 4.80 3.45 -2.78
C LYS A 70 3.67 2.86 -3.61
N LEU A 71 4.00 1.97 -4.54
CA LEU A 71 3.03 1.31 -5.39
C LEU A 71 2.65 -0.06 -4.79
N ASP A 72 1.35 -0.37 -4.80
CA ASP A 72 0.77 -1.65 -4.40
C ASP A 72 -0.19 -2.10 -5.51
N THR A 73 -0.04 -3.32 -6.02
CA THR A 73 -0.92 -3.88 -7.05
C THR A 73 -1.90 -4.87 -6.46
N ARG A 74 -3.12 -4.90 -7.01
CA ARG A 74 -4.16 -5.89 -6.67
C ARG A 74 -4.77 -6.44 -7.94
N ALA A 75 -4.75 -7.77 -8.08
CA ALA A 75 -5.36 -8.44 -9.23
C ALA A 75 -6.87 -8.62 -9.01
N ALA A 76 -7.67 -8.19 -9.97
CA ALA A 76 -9.09 -8.52 -10.06
C ALA A 76 -9.27 -9.61 -11.12
N ILE A 77 -9.58 -10.82 -10.67
CA ILE A 77 -9.77 -12.00 -11.51
C ILE A 77 -11.20 -12.46 -11.35
N PHE A 78 -11.94 -12.50 -12.45
CA PHE A 78 -13.37 -12.86 -12.46
C PHE A 78 -13.60 -14.18 -13.19
N GLU A 79 -14.52 -14.98 -12.64
CA GLU A 79 -15.08 -16.19 -13.27
C GLU A 79 -16.56 -16.28 -12.87
N ASP A 80 -17.46 -16.43 -13.82
CA ASP A 80 -18.91 -16.56 -13.59
C ASP A 80 -19.49 -15.51 -12.61
N GLU A 81 -19.18 -14.24 -12.84
CA GLU A 81 -19.59 -13.10 -11.99
C GLU A 81 -19.08 -13.13 -10.54
N LYS A 82 -18.10 -13.99 -10.26
CA LYS A 82 -17.42 -14.08 -8.98
C LYS A 82 -16.00 -13.55 -9.07
N ILE A 83 -15.50 -13.03 -7.96
CA ILE A 83 -14.13 -12.51 -7.84
C ILE A 83 -13.25 -13.50 -7.06
N LEU A 84 -12.04 -13.70 -7.53
CA LEU A 84 -11.04 -14.51 -6.84
C LEU A 84 -10.46 -13.74 -5.66
N LEU A 85 -10.47 -14.38 -4.50
CA LEU A 85 -9.75 -13.95 -3.31
C LEU A 85 -8.82 -15.05 -2.83
N VAL A 86 -7.72 -14.68 -2.20
CA VAL A 86 -6.77 -15.57 -1.52
C VAL A 86 -7.00 -15.51 -0.01
N HIS A 87 -6.87 -16.66 0.65
CA HIS A 87 -6.99 -16.79 2.10
C HIS A 87 -5.61 -16.66 2.74
N GLU A 88 -5.41 -15.58 3.47
CA GLU A 88 -4.14 -15.28 4.14
C GLU A 88 -3.96 -16.07 5.44
N ASN A 89 -2.72 -16.22 5.89
CA ASN A 89 -2.39 -16.90 7.16
C ASN A 89 -3.00 -16.25 8.40
N ASN A 90 -3.46 -15.00 8.31
CA ASN A 90 -4.19 -14.30 9.37
C ASN A 90 -5.69 -14.67 9.45
N GLY A 91 -6.16 -15.55 8.55
CA GLY A 91 -7.54 -16.00 8.47
C GLY A 91 -8.47 -15.08 7.70
N LYS A 92 -7.96 -14.03 7.03
CA LYS A 92 -8.74 -13.08 6.24
C LYS A 92 -8.51 -13.28 4.75
N TRP A 93 -9.39 -12.68 3.96
CA TRP A 93 -9.35 -12.79 2.51
C TRP A 93 -8.98 -11.45 1.85
N SER A 94 -8.19 -11.53 0.79
CA SER A 94 -7.81 -10.35 0.01
C SER A 94 -7.73 -10.66 -1.48
N LEU A 95 -7.71 -9.60 -2.29
CA LEU A 95 -7.29 -9.70 -3.68
C LEU A 95 -5.79 -10.05 -3.71
N PRO A 96 -5.35 -10.99 -4.56
CA PRO A 96 -3.93 -11.27 -4.69
C PRO A 96 -3.18 -10.03 -5.16
N GLY A 97 -2.01 -9.82 -4.57
CA GLY A 97 -1.18 -8.66 -4.88
C GLY A 97 -0.42 -8.08 -3.70
N GLY A 98 0.59 -7.29 -4.01
CA GLY A 98 1.52 -6.72 -3.03
C GLY A 98 2.28 -5.51 -3.53
N TRP A 99 3.38 -5.22 -2.87
CA TRP A 99 4.27 -4.12 -3.21
C TRP A 99 4.92 -4.32 -4.57
N VAL A 100 5.01 -3.24 -5.34
CA VAL A 100 5.71 -3.27 -6.62
C VAL A 100 7.21 -3.14 -6.38
N ASP A 101 7.97 -4.15 -6.79
CA ASP A 101 9.41 -4.14 -6.74
C ASP A 101 9.98 -3.07 -7.69
N VAL A 102 11.09 -2.44 -7.30
CA VAL A 102 11.69 -1.30 -8.01
C VAL A 102 12.13 -1.62 -9.44
N ASN A 103 12.35 -2.88 -9.74
CA ASN A 103 12.89 -3.35 -11.03
C ASN A 103 11.88 -4.06 -11.92
N VAL A 104 10.60 -4.05 -11.56
CA VAL A 104 9.50 -4.64 -12.34
C VAL A 104 8.44 -3.61 -12.66
N SER A 105 7.73 -3.82 -13.76
CA SER A 105 6.56 -3.01 -14.09
C SER A 105 5.35 -3.41 -13.24
N VAL A 106 4.33 -2.55 -13.16
CA VAL A 106 3.05 -2.85 -12.50
C VAL A 106 2.41 -4.13 -13.04
N GLY A 107 2.48 -4.35 -14.37
CA GLY A 107 1.95 -5.57 -14.99
C GLY A 107 2.72 -6.83 -14.60
N GLU A 108 4.04 -6.78 -14.63
CA GLU A 108 4.88 -7.91 -14.20
C GLU A 108 4.69 -8.22 -12.72
N ASN A 109 4.56 -7.18 -11.88
CA ASN A 109 4.34 -7.38 -10.45
C ASN A 109 3.02 -8.10 -10.18
N VAL A 110 1.92 -7.67 -10.81
CA VAL A 110 0.62 -8.32 -10.57
C VAL A 110 0.61 -9.77 -11.02
N VAL A 111 1.28 -10.10 -12.13
CA VAL A 111 1.43 -11.49 -12.60
C VAL A 111 2.25 -12.31 -11.60
N LYS A 112 3.36 -11.75 -11.09
CA LYS A 112 4.20 -12.37 -10.08
C LYS A 112 3.39 -12.66 -8.80
N GLU A 113 2.70 -11.68 -8.26
CA GLU A 113 1.92 -11.80 -7.01
C GLU A 113 0.81 -12.87 -7.15
N VAL A 114 0.08 -12.87 -8.28
CA VAL A 114 -0.95 -13.91 -8.53
C VAL A 114 -0.32 -15.30 -8.59
N ARG A 115 0.87 -15.42 -9.18
CA ARG A 115 1.59 -16.69 -9.23
C ARG A 115 2.06 -17.14 -7.84
N GLU A 116 2.56 -16.23 -7.02
CA GLU A 116 3.07 -16.51 -5.68
C GLU A 116 1.92 -16.82 -4.69
N GLU A 117 0.82 -16.06 -4.72
CA GLU A 117 -0.26 -16.18 -3.74
C GLU A 117 -1.38 -17.15 -4.16
N ALA A 118 -1.66 -17.31 -5.47
CA ALA A 118 -2.73 -18.15 -5.97
C ALA A 118 -2.24 -19.34 -6.83
N GLY A 119 -0.96 -19.41 -7.18
CA GLY A 119 -0.41 -20.44 -8.06
C GLY A 119 -0.88 -20.37 -9.51
N LEU A 120 -1.57 -19.29 -9.89
CA LEU A 120 -2.19 -19.15 -11.20
C LEU A 120 -1.30 -18.38 -12.18
N ASP A 121 -1.32 -18.78 -13.43
CA ASP A 121 -0.75 -18.05 -14.56
C ASP A 121 -1.84 -17.12 -15.13
N VAL A 122 -1.54 -15.82 -15.19
CA VAL A 122 -2.50 -14.81 -15.66
C VAL A 122 -1.92 -13.91 -16.72
N VAL A 123 -2.80 -13.35 -17.55
CA VAL A 123 -2.51 -12.23 -18.46
C VAL A 123 -3.16 -10.97 -17.95
N VAL A 124 -2.42 -9.87 -18.00
CA VAL A 124 -2.94 -8.54 -17.67
C VAL A 124 -3.84 -8.05 -18.79
N GLU A 125 -5.05 -7.62 -18.46
CA GLU A 125 -6.01 -7.05 -19.40
C GLU A 125 -5.96 -5.52 -19.38
N LYS A 126 -6.20 -4.92 -18.23
CA LYS A 126 -6.24 -3.46 -18.07
C LYS A 126 -6.15 -3.04 -16.61
N VAL A 127 -5.75 -1.80 -16.39
CA VAL A 127 -5.91 -1.11 -15.10
C VAL A 127 -7.39 -0.74 -14.94
N ILE A 128 -7.98 -1.09 -13.80
CA ILE A 128 -9.38 -0.80 -13.47
C ILE A 128 -9.47 0.48 -12.66
N ALA A 129 -8.60 0.63 -11.64
CA ALA A 129 -8.61 1.76 -10.74
C ALA A 129 -7.20 2.07 -10.21
N VAL A 130 -6.99 3.33 -9.90
CA VAL A 130 -5.82 3.84 -9.17
C VAL A 130 -6.35 4.64 -8.00
N GLN A 131 -5.98 4.25 -6.78
CA GLN A 131 -6.54 4.83 -5.57
C GLN A 131 -5.46 5.17 -4.54
N ASP A 132 -5.69 6.25 -3.79
CA ASP A 132 -4.93 6.55 -2.58
C ASP A 132 -5.43 5.65 -1.44
N ARG A 133 -4.54 4.78 -0.94
CA ARG A 133 -4.88 3.86 0.16
C ARG A 133 -5.45 4.57 1.38
N ALA A 134 -4.91 5.72 1.76
CA ALA A 134 -5.32 6.43 2.96
C ALA A 134 -6.77 6.93 2.93
N LYS A 135 -7.40 6.99 1.73
CA LYS A 135 -8.81 7.37 1.57
C LYS A 135 -9.78 6.20 1.62
N HIS A 136 -9.28 4.96 1.60
CA HIS A 136 -10.11 3.76 1.48
C HIS A 136 -9.83 2.71 2.54
N ASN A 137 -8.60 2.65 3.07
CA ASN A 137 -8.16 1.59 3.97
C ASN A 137 -7.60 2.14 5.29
N LEU A 138 -7.86 1.43 6.37
CA LEU A 138 -7.29 1.69 7.70
C LEU A 138 -6.32 0.57 8.10
N PRO A 139 -5.38 0.85 9.02
CA PRO A 139 -5.03 2.15 9.58
C PRO A 139 -4.32 3.04 8.56
N ILE A 140 -4.31 4.36 8.79
CA ILE A 140 -3.52 5.31 7.99
C ILE A 140 -2.04 5.07 8.29
N TYR A 141 -1.21 5.02 7.23
CA TYR A 141 0.23 4.87 7.34
C TYR A 141 0.95 6.22 7.31
N ALA A 142 2.15 6.26 7.88
CA ALA A 142 3.03 7.45 7.85
C ALA A 142 3.67 7.73 6.47
N TYR A 143 3.22 7.04 5.43
CA TYR A 143 3.65 7.25 4.05
C TYR A 143 2.49 6.96 3.09
N GLY A 144 2.53 7.58 1.92
CA GLY A 144 1.53 7.39 0.89
C GLY A 144 1.66 6.02 0.21
N ILE A 145 0.52 5.46 -0.19
CA ILE A 145 0.45 4.23 -0.99
C ILE A 145 -0.56 4.45 -2.10
N CYS A 146 -0.10 4.27 -3.33
CA CYS A 146 -0.93 4.25 -4.52
C CYS A 146 -1.30 2.79 -4.84
N LYS A 147 -2.57 2.43 -4.65
CA LYS A 147 -3.10 1.11 -5.01
C LYS A 147 -3.54 1.09 -6.46
N ILE A 148 -3.08 0.09 -7.20
CA ILE A 148 -3.39 -0.11 -8.60
C ILE A 148 -4.14 -1.44 -8.75
N PHE A 149 -5.42 -1.36 -9.11
CA PHE A 149 -6.24 -2.53 -9.36
C PHE A 149 -6.17 -2.89 -10.84
N VAL A 150 -5.84 -4.14 -11.12
CA VAL A 150 -5.55 -4.63 -12.47
C VAL A 150 -6.44 -5.84 -12.76
N GLN A 151 -7.23 -5.76 -13.82
CA GLN A 151 -7.98 -6.92 -14.30
C GLN A 151 -7.03 -7.90 -14.96
N CYS A 152 -7.16 -9.18 -14.59
CA CYS A 152 -6.38 -10.28 -15.16
C CYS A 152 -7.30 -11.44 -15.54
N SER A 153 -6.88 -12.19 -16.57
CA SER A 153 -7.50 -13.44 -17.00
C SER A 153 -6.59 -14.62 -16.76
N VAL A 154 -7.12 -15.69 -16.19
CA VAL A 154 -6.38 -16.95 -15.94
C VAL A 154 -6.13 -17.67 -17.27
N VAL A 155 -4.88 -18.07 -17.49
CA VAL A 155 -4.47 -18.85 -18.67
C VAL A 155 -3.90 -20.22 -18.30
N GLY A 156 -3.69 -20.49 -17.00
CA GLY A 156 -3.18 -21.76 -16.51
C GLY A 156 -2.80 -21.69 -15.03
N GLY A 157 -2.00 -22.64 -14.61
CA GLY A 157 -1.52 -22.74 -13.24
C GLY A 157 -2.36 -23.63 -12.35
N GLN A 158 -1.85 -23.88 -11.16
CA GLN A 158 -2.52 -24.68 -10.12
C GLN A 158 -2.05 -24.14 -8.76
N PHE A 159 -2.99 -24.05 -7.82
CA PHE A 159 -2.67 -23.65 -6.45
C PHE A 159 -1.74 -24.65 -5.79
N GLU A 160 -0.71 -24.12 -5.15
CA GLU A 160 0.13 -24.83 -4.21
C GLU A 160 0.19 -24.03 -2.92
N GLU A 161 -0.03 -24.67 -1.78
CA GLU A 161 0.07 -24.02 -0.48
C GLU A 161 1.47 -23.41 -0.29
N ASN A 162 1.51 -22.18 0.19
CA ASN A 162 2.74 -21.42 0.35
C ASN A 162 2.79 -20.74 1.71
N ILE A 163 3.84 -19.93 1.97
CA ILE A 163 4.06 -19.29 3.27
C ILE A 163 3.10 -18.13 3.56
N GLU A 164 2.38 -17.63 2.56
CA GLU A 164 1.53 -16.43 2.68
C GLU A 164 0.05 -16.76 2.62
N THR A 165 -0.33 -17.74 1.81
CA THR A 165 -1.72 -18.10 1.54
C THR A 165 -1.97 -19.59 1.65
N THR A 166 -3.16 -19.97 2.08
CA THR A 166 -3.57 -21.37 2.30
C THR A 166 -4.52 -21.90 1.22
N GLU A 167 -5.24 -21.03 0.53
CA GLU A 167 -6.14 -21.35 -0.56
C GLU A 167 -6.57 -20.12 -1.34
N TYR A 168 -7.19 -20.29 -2.51
CA TYR A 168 -8.00 -19.29 -3.15
C TYR A 168 -9.40 -19.78 -3.41
N ARG A 169 -10.37 -18.86 -3.50
CA ARG A 169 -11.76 -19.15 -3.91
C ARG A 169 -12.36 -17.97 -4.67
N TYR A 170 -13.40 -18.29 -5.45
CA TYR A 170 -14.23 -17.30 -6.11
C TYR A 170 -15.47 -16.99 -5.28
N PHE A 171 -15.76 -15.72 -5.06
CA PHE A 171 -16.88 -15.25 -4.24
C PHE A 171 -17.79 -14.33 -5.04
N SER A 172 -19.12 -14.49 -4.85
CA SER A 172 -20.08 -13.53 -5.34
C SER A 172 -19.99 -12.23 -4.51
N MET A 173 -20.38 -11.09 -5.10
CA MET A 173 -20.32 -9.79 -4.41
C MET A 173 -21.20 -9.71 -3.17
N ASP A 174 -22.23 -10.55 -3.09
CA ASP A 174 -23.18 -10.59 -1.95
C ASP A 174 -22.67 -11.50 -0.82
N GLU A 175 -21.76 -12.44 -1.12
CA GLU A 175 -21.26 -13.46 -0.20
C GLU A 175 -19.75 -13.33 0.05
N LEU A 176 -19.24 -12.09 0.08
CA LEU A 176 -17.82 -11.84 0.39
C LEU A 176 -17.50 -12.28 1.81
N PRO A 177 -16.38 -12.98 2.03
CA PRO A 177 -15.92 -13.42 3.35
C PRO A 177 -15.39 -12.25 4.17
N GLU A 178 -14.84 -12.53 5.36
CA GLU A 178 -14.12 -11.53 6.14
C GLU A 178 -12.87 -11.07 5.39
N LEU A 179 -12.85 -9.78 5.00
CA LEU A 179 -11.77 -9.21 4.21
C LEU A 179 -10.65 -8.65 5.09
N ALA A 180 -9.42 -8.74 4.59
CA ALA A 180 -8.27 -7.98 5.07
C ALA A 180 -8.43 -6.51 4.66
N THR A 181 -9.21 -5.73 5.45
CA THR A 181 -9.63 -4.37 5.09
C THR A 181 -8.48 -3.38 4.97
N GLU A 182 -7.33 -3.66 5.57
CA GLU A 182 -6.09 -2.93 5.37
C GLU A 182 -5.52 -3.10 3.95
N LYS A 183 -5.85 -4.22 3.27
CA LYS A 183 -5.46 -4.52 1.88
C LYS A 183 -6.54 -4.11 0.88
N ASN A 184 -7.77 -4.54 1.08
CA ASN A 184 -8.90 -4.15 0.25
C ASN A 184 -10.23 -4.18 1.03
N THR A 185 -11.10 -3.23 0.76
CA THR A 185 -12.44 -3.15 1.34
C THR A 185 -13.49 -3.68 0.37
N LYS A 186 -14.70 -3.91 0.88
CA LYS A 186 -15.84 -4.33 0.04
C LYS A 186 -16.17 -3.29 -1.05
N GLU A 187 -16.02 -2.00 -0.73
CA GLU A 187 -16.26 -0.90 -1.66
C GLU A 187 -15.22 -0.86 -2.80
N GLN A 188 -14.00 -1.32 -2.53
CA GLN A 188 -12.93 -1.42 -3.53
C GLN A 188 -13.10 -2.64 -4.44
N ILE A 189 -13.78 -3.68 -3.98
CA ILE A 189 -14.05 -4.90 -4.77
C ILE A 189 -15.26 -4.70 -5.69
N LYS A 190 -16.23 -3.86 -5.31
CA LYS A 190 -17.41 -3.51 -6.12
C LYS A 190 -17.09 -2.59 -7.29
#